data_5cc99a7ff33fdb333309b10ef7300991
#
_entry.id   5cc99a7ff33fdb333309b10ef7300991
#
_cell.length_a   1.000
_cell.length_b   1.000
_cell.length_c   1.000
_cell.angle_alpha   90.00
_cell.angle_beta   90.00
_cell.angle_gamma   90.00
#
_symmetry.space_group_name_H-M   'P 1'
#
loop_
_entity.id
_entity.type
_entity.pdbx_description
1 polymer ?
#
loop_
_entity_poly.entity_id
_entity_poly.type
_entity_poly.pdbx_seq_one_letter_code
_entity_poly.pdbx_strand_id
1 'polypeptide(L)'
;MKLKILAAVLYLLISPTVLKAQSKIPPIDIYTLDGERVNATTINNDSMPMILVFFKTYDNDCRKNLFSISEAHENFLAERNIKVVAICVDATGKTDHIKPFVLGNDLDVEVFIDKNGDLKRRMGIPDSPYTIIYDQDMNVYCQYNGYCSGIEEMICQKAVECLNKILK
;
A
#
# COMPACT_ATOMS: atom_id res chain seq x y z
N MET A 1 -27.96 13.47 -45.90
CA MET A 1 -26.65 13.93 -45.43
C MET A 1 -26.62 14.43 -44.01
N LYS A 2 -27.63 15.15 -43.51
CA LYS A 2 -27.71 15.70 -42.13
C LYS A 2 -27.80 14.63 -41.02
N LEU A 3 -28.39 13.48 -41.26
CA LEU A 3 -28.57 12.42 -40.25
C LEU A 3 -27.26 11.65 -39.93
N LYS A 4 -26.34 11.52 -40.90
CA LYS A 4 -25.04 10.85 -40.70
C LYS A 4 -24.06 11.73 -39.90
N ILE A 5 -24.20 13.04 -39.97
CA ILE A 5 -23.36 13.99 -39.21
C ILE A 5 -23.79 14.01 -37.75
N LEU A 6 -25.09 13.87 -37.45
CA LEU A 6 -25.59 13.84 -36.08
C LEU A 6 -25.14 12.58 -35.31
N ALA A 7 -25.07 11.42 -36.01
CA ALA A 7 -24.58 10.18 -35.42
C ALA A 7 -23.07 10.21 -35.11
N ALA A 8 -22.27 10.88 -35.95
CA ALA A 8 -20.83 11.04 -35.73
C ALA A 8 -20.52 11.96 -34.56
N VAL A 9 -21.32 13.03 -34.35
CA VAL A 9 -21.15 13.95 -33.21
C VAL A 9 -21.53 13.29 -31.90
N LEU A 10 -22.54 12.42 -31.88
CA LEU A 10 -22.95 11.69 -30.68
C LEU A 10 -21.91 10.62 -30.26
N TYR A 11 -21.19 10.05 -31.22
CA TYR A 11 -20.12 9.06 -30.91
C TYR A 11 -18.86 9.69 -30.31
N LEU A 12 -18.61 10.98 -30.55
CA LEU A 12 -17.45 11.70 -29.99
C LEU A 12 -17.65 12.09 -28.51
N LEU A 13 -18.88 12.05 -28.01
CA LEU A 13 -19.19 12.45 -26.62
C LEU A 13 -19.15 11.27 -25.62
N ILE A 14 -18.96 10.03 -26.11
CA ILE A 14 -18.78 8.84 -25.27
C ILE A 14 -17.31 8.41 -25.35
N SER A 15 -16.40 9.35 -25.12
CA SER A 15 -15.05 8.95 -24.74
C SER A 15 -15.15 8.32 -23.34
N PRO A 16 -14.76 7.03 -23.15
CA PRO A 16 -14.62 6.51 -21.81
C PRO A 16 -13.53 7.36 -21.15
N THR A 17 -13.93 8.26 -20.27
CA THR A 17 -13.01 8.80 -19.29
C THR A 17 -12.54 7.59 -18.50
N VAL A 18 -11.38 7.03 -18.86
CA VAL A 18 -10.66 6.11 -18.01
C VAL A 18 -10.38 6.92 -16.76
N LEU A 19 -11.23 6.75 -15.76
CA LEU A 19 -10.97 7.23 -14.41
C LEU A 19 -9.68 6.50 -14.01
N LYS A 20 -8.55 7.18 -14.19
CA LYS A 20 -7.27 6.71 -13.68
C LYS A 20 -7.46 6.63 -12.18
N ALA A 21 -7.61 5.42 -11.66
CA ALA A 21 -7.78 5.20 -10.22
C ALA A 21 -6.71 6.02 -9.51
N GLN A 22 -7.13 6.76 -8.50
CA GLN A 22 -6.27 7.66 -7.75
C GLN A 22 -5.16 6.82 -7.11
N SER A 23 -4.00 6.81 -7.75
CA SER A 23 -2.89 5.92 -7.43
C SER A 23 -2.06 6.40 -6.24
N LYS A 24 -2.22 7.66 -5.84
CA LYS A 24 -1.42 8.29 -4.78
C LYS A 24 -2.10 8.15 -3.41
N ILE A 25 -1.28 8.07 -2.37
CA ILE A 25 -1.76 8.05 -0.98
C ILE A 25 -2.54 9.35 -0.71
N PRO A 26 -3.80 9.28 -0.23
CA PRO A 26 -4.63 10.45 -0.01
C PRO A 26 -4.19 11.25 1.22
N PRO A 27 -4.50 12.56 1.31
CA PRO A 27 -4.14 13.42 2.42
C PRO A 27 -5.03 13.15 3.65
N ILE A 28 -4.75 12.07 4.34
CA ILE A 28 -5.41 11.62 5.57
C ILE A 28 -4.41 11.65 6.72
N ASP A 29 -4.86 12.04 7.90
CA ASP A 29 -4.05 12.02 9.11
C ASP A 29 -3.91 10.59 9.63
N ILE A 30 -2.67 10.16 9.83
CA ILE A 30 -2.26 8.91 10.45
C ILE A 30 -1.33 9.24 11.64
N TYR A 31 -0.90 8.23 12.38
CA TYR A 31 -0.09 8.45 13.56
C TYR A 31 1.18 7.59 13.52
N THR A 32 2.29 8.15 14.01
CA THR A 32 3.51 7.39 14.28
C THR A 32 3.31 6.46 15.50
N LEU A 33 4.26 5.56 15.73
CA LEU A 33 4.26 4.70 16.93
C LEU A 33 4.41 5.52 18.24
N ASP A 34 4.92 6.74 18.18
CA ASP A 34 5.04 7.67 19.31
C ASP A 34 3.78 8.51 19.51
N GLY A 35 2.78 8.34 18.67
CA GLY A 35 1.49 9.01 18.73
C GLY A 35 1.46 10.39 18.07
N GLU A 36 2.51 10.78 17.35
CA GLU A 36 2.53 12.01 16.59
C GLU A 36 1.62 11.90 15.36
N ARG A 37 0.84 12.95 15.13
CA ARG A 37 -0.04 13.04 13.97
C ARG A 37 0.74 13.51 12.75
N VAL A 38 0.71 12.75 11.68
CA VAL A 38 1.34 13.05 10.40
C VAL A 38 0.34 12.88 9.26
N ASN A 39 0.53 13.58 8.16
CA ASN A 39 -0.29 13.38 6.98
C ASN A 39 0.23 12.19 6.18
N ALA A 40 -0.65 11.30 5.73
CA ALA A 40 -0.23 10.10 4.98
C ALA A 40 0.51 10.42 3.66
N THR A 41 0.35 11.62 3.12
CA THR A 41 1.13 12.06 1.95
C THR A 41 2.62 12.24 2.23
N THR A 42 3.04 12.25 3.51
CA THR A 42 4.46 12.23 3.87
C THR A 42 5.13 10.88 3.65
N ILE A 43 4.33 9.82 3.52
CA ILE A 43 4.84 8.51 3.09
C ILE A 43 5.28 8.66 1.65
N ASN A 44 6.58 8.62 1.44
CA ASN A 44 7.20 8.67 0.12
C ASN A 44 8.06 7.44 -0.11
N ASN A 45 8.40 7.20 -1.34
CA ASN A 45 9.18 6.04 -1.77
C ASN A 45 10.57 6.42 -2.29
N ASP A 46 10.99 7.68 -2.14
CA ASP A 46 12.29 8.20 -2.57
C ASP A 46 12.62 7.86 -4.04
N SER A 47 11.60 7.84 -4.89
CA SER A 47 11.67 7.46 -6.31
C SER A 47 12.11 6.01 -6.56
N MET A 48 11.87 5.12 -5.59
CA MET A 48 12.12 3.69 -5.68
C MET A 48 10.80 2.92 -5.47
N PRO A 49 10.73 1.63 -5.83
CA PRO A 49 9.54 0.83 -5.51
C PRO A 49 9.28 0.79 -4.01
N MET A 50 8.00 0.78 -3.64
CA MET A 50 7.57 0.69 -2.24
C MET A 50 6.47 -0.34 -2.05
N ILE A 51 6.58 -1.12 -0.99
CA ILE A 51 5.54 -2.05 -0.55
C ILE A 51 4.79 -1.40 0.62
N LEU A 52 3.48 -1.20 0.48
CA LEU A 52 2.60 -0.69 1.52
C LEU A 52 1.68 -1.81 2.00
N VAL A 53 1.73 -2.14 3.30
CA VAL A 53 1.00 -3.25 3.91
C VAL A 53 -0.02 -2.73 4.92
N PHE A 54 -1.30 -3.05 4.72
CA PHE A 54 -2.34 -2.81 5.73
C PHE A 54 -2.54 -4.07 6.57
N PHE A 55 -2.45 -3.95 7.89
CA PHE A 55 -2.49 -5.10 8.79
C PHE A 55 -3.26 -4.83 10.09
N LYS A 56 -3.61 -5.93 10.78
CA LYS A 56 -4.14 -5.93 12.15
C LYS A 56 -3.24 -6.77 13.04
N THR A 57 -2.96 -6.31 14.26
CA THR A 57 -2.07 -7.01 15.19
C THR A 57 -2.65 -8.31 15.74
N TYR A 58 -3.98 -8.41 15.84
CA TYR A 58 -4.70 -9.55 16.40
C TYR A 58 -5.11 -10.60 15.35
N ASP A 59 -4.90 -10.33 14.08
CA ASP A 59 -5.25 -11.24 12.99
C ASP A 59 -4.03 -12.08 12.57
N ASN A 60 -4.20 -13.40 12.53
CA ASN A 60 -3.11 -14.33 12.24
C ASN A 60 -2.55 -14.18 10.82
N ASP A 61 -3.42 -13.98 9.84
CA ASP A 61 -2.99 -13.86 8.45
C ASP A 61 -2.29 -12.52 8.20
N CYS A 62 -2.76 -11.45 8.87
CA CYS A 62 -2.06 -10.16 8.90
C CYS A 62 -0.65 -10.29 9.49
N ARG A 63 -0.53 -10.99 10.62
CA ARG A 63 0.76 -11.20 11.29
C ARG A 63 1.73 -11.99 10.41
N LYS A 64 1.29 -13.10 9.85
CA LYS A 64 2.11 -13.92 8.94
C LYS A 64 2.59 -13.10 7.74
N ASN A 65 1.67 -12.39 7.07
CA ASN A 65 1.99 -11.55 5.93
C ASN A 65 3.02 -10.46 6.29
N LEU A 66 2.81 -9.76 7.41
CA LEU A 66 3.70 -8.69 7.86
C LEU A 66 5.09 -9.22 8.23
N PHE A 67 5.16 -10.32 8.97
CA PHE A 67 6.42 -10.92 9.42
C PHE A 67 7.24 -11.41 8.23
N SER A 68 6.63 -12.14 7.30
CA SER A 68 7.33 -12.61 6.09
C SER A 68 7.84 -11.45 5.22
N ILE A 69 7.07 -10.36 5.09
CA ILE A 69 7.52 -9.18 4.34
C ILE A 69 8.62 -8.42 5.09
N SER A 70 8.53 -8.31 6.44
CA SER A 70 9.58 -7.68 7.25
C SER A 70 10.90 -8.46 7.17
N GLU A 71 10.84 -9.78 7.29
CA GLU A 71 12.01 -10.65 7.11
C GLU A 71 12.61 -10.52 5.70
N ALA A 72 11.78 -10.48 4.68
CA ALA A 72 12.23 -10.27 3.31
C ALA A 72 12.83 -8.86 3.11
N HIS A 73 12.34 -7.84 3.81
CA HIS A 73 12.91 -6.50 3.79
C HIS A 73 14.32 -6.50 4.37
N GLU A 74 14.51 -7.02 5.57
CA GLU A 74 15.81 -7.12 6.23
C GLU A 74 16.84 -7.89 5.39
N ASN A 75 16.45 -9.07 4.87
CA ASN A 75 17.37 -9.97 4.19
C ASN A 75 17.64 -9.63 2.72
N PHE A 76 16.76 -8.84 2.06
CA PHE A 76 16.82 -8.76 0.61
C PHE A 76 16.35 -7.43 0.00
N LEU A 77 15.24 -6.86 0.46
CA LEU A 77 14.61 -5.70 -0.21
C LEU A 77 15.33 -4.39 0.12
N ALA A 78 15.80 -4.23 1.38
CA ALA A 78 16.50 -3.03 1.84
C ALA A 78 17.78 -2.76 1.03
N GLU A 79 18.59 -3.80 0.75
CA GLU A 79 19.79 -3.69 -0.09
C GLU A 79 19.49 -3.21 -1.53
N ARG A 80 18.25 -3.38 -1.97
CA ARG A 80 17.77 -2.95 -3.29
C ARG A 80 17.03 -1.62 -3.26
N ASN A 81 17.07 -0.92 -2.12
CA ASN A 81 16.31 0.32 -1.90
C ASN A 81 14.80 0.17 -2.15
N ILE A 82 14.22 -1.01 -1.90
CA ILE A 82 12.78 -1.23 -1.93
C ILE A 82 12.26 -0.98 -0.53
N LYS A 83 11.53 0.12 -0.35
CA LYS A 83 10.98 0.52 0.94
C LYS A 83 9.76 -0.35 1.31
N VAL A 84 9.65 -0.69 2.59
CA VAL A 84 8.44 -1.31 3.16
C VAL A 84 7.84 -0.41 4.21
N VAL A 85 6.55 -0.12 4.08
CA VAL A 85 5.77 0.66 5.03
C VAL A 85 4.54 -0.15 5.44
N ALA A 86 4.25 -0.21 6.73
CA ALA A 86 3.10 -0.91 7.27
C ALA A 86 2.11 0.07 7.93
N ILE A 87 0.82 -0.11 7.65
CA ILE A 87 -0.28 0.67 8.23
C ILE A 87 -1.11 -0.24 9.12
N CYS A 88 -1.05 -0.02 10.43
CA CYS A 88 -1.89 -0.72 11.38
C CYS A 88 -3.31 -0.13 11.34
N VAL A 89 -4.30 -0.99 11.13
CA VAL A 89 -5.73 -0.64 11.07
C VAL A 89 -6.54 -1.32 12.17
N ASP A 90 -5.94 -1.51 13.33
CA ASP A 90 -6.64 -2.04 14.49
C ASP A 90 -7.85 -1.16 14.84
N ALA A 91 -8.90 -1.80 15.36
CA ALA A 91 -10.13 -1.09 15.71
C ALA A 91 -9.90 0.03 16.74
N THR A 92 -10.64 1.10 16.58
CA THR A 92 -10.56 2.35 17.34
C THR A 92 -10.44 2.18 18.86
N GLY A 93 -9.54 2.98 19.46
CA GLY A 93 -9.49 3.25 20.90
C GLY A 93 -8.43 2.49 21.69
N LYS A 94 -7.73 1.52 21.12
CA LYS A 94 -6.64 0.80 21.80
C LYS A 94 -5.44 0.70 20.88
N THR A 95 -4.59 1.70 20.87
CA THR A 95 -3.36 1.73 20.07
C THR A 95 -2.09 1.45 20.88
N ASP A 96 -2.21 1.40 22.21
CA ASP A 96 -1.06 1.30 23.14
C ASP A 96 -0.28 -0.01 23.01
N HIS A 97 -0.94 -1.07 22.51
CA HIS A 97 -0.31 -2.37 22.27
C HIS A 97 0.47 -2.45 20.95
N ILE A 98 0.26 -1.48 20.01
CA ILE A 98 0.86 -1.55 18.67
C ILE A 98 2.37 -1.35 18.73
N LYS A 99 2.84 -0.34 19.46
CA LYS A 99 4.27 -0.10 19.63
C LYS A 99 4.99 -1.27 20.30
N PRO A 100 4.50 -1.84 21.44
CA PRO A 100 5.05 -3.08 22.00
C PRO A 100 5.02 -4.26 21.04
N PHE A 101 3.97 -4.40 20.22
CA PHE A 101 3.89 -5.44 19.20
C PHE A 101 4.98 -5.30 18.15
N VAL A 102 5.20 -4.10 17.61
CA VAL A 102 6.24 -3.84 16.60
C VAL A 102 7.62 -4.10 17.17
N LEU A 103 7.94 -3.53 18.35
CA LEU A 103 9.25 -3.68 18.98
C LEU A 103 9.51 -5.11 19.48
N GLY A 104 8.49 -5.78 20.01
CA GLY A 104 8.62 -7.13 20.54
C GLY A 104 8.74 -8.22 19.46
N ASN A 105 8.50 -7.88 18.19
CA ASN A 105 8.67 -8.79 17.06
C ASN A 105 9.80 -8.34 16.10
N ASP A 106 10.62 -7.36 16.52
CA ASP A 106 11.78 -6.86 15.76
C ASP A 106 11.44 -6.54 14.29
N LEU A 107 10.31 -5.86 14.05
CA LEU A 107 9.87 -5.55 12.69
C LEU A 107 10.75 -4.45 12.08
N ASP A 108 11.52 -4.80 11.07
CA ASP A 108 12.39 -3.88 10.32
C ASP A 108 11.63 -3.16 9.20
N VAL A 109 10.54 -2.47 9.57
CA VAL A 109 9.70 -1.70 8.63
C VAL A 109 9.19 -0.43 9.30
N GLU A 110 8.95 0.61 8.50
CA GLU A 110 8.32 1.83 8.99
C GLU A 110 6.82 1.57 9.25
N VAL A 111 6.34 1.86 10.47
CA VAL A 111 4.97 1.56 10.88
C VAL A 111 4.22 2.82 11.26
N PHE A 112 3.01 2.99 10.68
CA PHE A 112 2.03 4.01 11.04
C PHE A 112 0.72 3.38 11.52
N ILE A 113 -0.10 4.20 12.19
CA ILE A 113 -1.39 3.79 12.76
C ILE A 113 -2.50 4.60 12.11
N ASP A 114 -3.42 3.94 11.43
CA ASP A 114 -4.69 4.50 10.94
C ASP A 114 -5.78 4.25 11.99
N LYS A 115 -5.80 5.08 13.05
CA LYS A 115 -6.64 4.89 14.26
C LYS A 115 -8.12 4.66 13.98
N ASN A 116 -8.65 5.31 12.95
CA ASN A 116 -10.08 5.27 12.61
C ASN A 116 -10.37 4.49 11.34
N GLY A 117 -9.33 3.96 10.66
CA GLY A 117 -9.45 3.36 9.35
C GLY A 117 -9.83 4.36 8.25
N ASP A 118 -9.53 5.65 8.44
CA ASP A 118 -9.86 6.71 7.49
C ASP A 118 -9.05 6.57 6.21
N LEU A 119 -7.74 6.30 6.34
CA LEU A 119 -6.86 6.04 5.21
C LEU A 119 -7.29 4.77 4.48
N LYS A 120 -7.52 3.68 5.21
CA LYS A 120 -8.02 2.40 4.67
C LYS A 120 -9.28 2.62 3.83
N ARG A 121 -10.29 3.32 4.39
CA ARG A 121 -11.55 3.60 3.69
C ARG A 121 -11.36 4.47 2.47
N ARG A 122 -10.55 5.53 2.58
CA ARG A 122 -10.31 6.46 1.49
C ARG A 122 -9.57 5.81 0.31
N MET A 123 -8.72 4.85 0.59
CA MET A 123 -8.01 4.05 -0.42
C MET A 123 -8.86 2.90 -0.98
N GLY A 124 -10.08 2.68 -0.45
CA GLY A 124 -10.97 1.62 -0.93
C GLY A 124 -10.50 0.22 -0.59
N ILE A 125 -9.72 0.07 0.48
CA ILE A 125 -9.17 -1.23 0.91
C ILE A 125 -10.25 -2.03 1.63
N PRO A 126 -10.64 -3.20 1.11
CA PRO A 126 -11.79 -3.95 1.62
C PRO A 126 -11.51 -4.56 3.00
N ASP A 127 -10.40 -5.28 3.13
CA ASP A 127 -9.99 -5.93 4.38
C ASP A 127 -8.46 -5.98 4.49
N SER A 128 -7.95 -6.55 5.59
CA SER A 128 -6.53 -6.78 5.88
C SER A 128 -6.28 -8.29 6.06
N PRO A 129 -5.11 -8.81 5.68
CA PRO A 129 -3.98 -8.08 5.12
C PRO A 129 -4.24 -7.61 3.69
N TYR A 130 -3.75 -6.42 3.36
CA TYR A 130 -3.79 -5.89 2.01
C TYR A 130 -2.45 -5.27 1.67
N THR A 131 -1.86 -5.67 0.56
CA THR A 131 -0.55 -5.21 0.14
C THR A 131 -0.62 -4.50 -1.20
N ILE A 132 0.00 -3.33 -1.29
CA ILE A 132 0.11 -2.53 -2.52
C ILE A 132 1.59 -2.36 -2.83
N ILE A 133 1.98 -2.59 -4.07
CA ILE A 133 3.30 -2.23 -4.58
C ILE A 133 3.16 -0.97 -5.42
N TYR A 134 3.92 0.05 -5.07
CA TYR A 134 4.04 1.29 -5.83
C TYR A 134 5.30 1.31 -6.66
N ASP A 135 5.23 1.94 -7.85
CA ASP A 135 6.40 2.26 -8.65
C ASP A 135 7.08 3.55 -8.15
N GLN A 136 8.16 3.97 -8.82
CA GLN A 136 8.93 5.17 -8.47
C GLN A 136 8.12 6.48 -8.50
N ASP A 137 7.02 6.52 -9.23
CA ASP A 137 6.16 7.69 -9.40
C ASP A 137 4.92 7.65 -8.47
N MET A 138 4.91 6.69 -7.52
CA MET A 138 3.79 6.42 -6.62
C MET A 138 2.51 6.00 -7.37
N ASN A 139 2.63 5.36 -8.55
CA ASN A 139 1.50 4.68 -9.16
C ASN A 139 1.42 3.24 -8.64
N VAL A 140 0.20 2.72 -8.53
CA VAL A 140 -0.01 1.31 -8.15
C VAL A 140 0.52 0.40 -9.27
N TYR A 141 1.55 -0.37 -8.94
CA TYR A 141 2.11 -1.40 -9.83
C TYR A 141 1.30 -2.70 -9.77
N CYS A 142 1.05 -3.19 -8.56
CA CYS A 142 0.12 -4.31 -8.31
C CYS A 142 -0.37 -4.30 -6.86
N GLN A 143 -1.36 -5.14 -6.57
CA GLN A 143 -1.97 -5.22 -5.24
C GLN A 143 -2.45 -6.64 -4.94
N TYR A 144 -2.43 -7.01 -3.67
CA TYR A 144 -2.83 -8.32 -3.16
C TYR A 144 -3.82 -8.16 -2.02
N ASN A 145 -4.88 -8.95 -2.02
CA ASN A 145 -5.87 -8.97 -0.96
C ASN A 145 -5.84 -10.34 -0.27
N GLY A 146 -5.72 -10.33 1.05
CA GLY A 146 -5.61 -11.54 1.86
C GLY A 146 -4.20 -12.12 1.93
N TYR A 147 -4.10 -13.26 2.60
CA TYR A 147 -2.87 -14.03 2.80
C TYR A 147 -3.03 -15.45 2.25
N CYS A 148 -2.00 -15.94 1.59
CA CYS A 148 -1.80 -17.37 1.34
C CYS A 148 -0.30 -17.67 1.50
N SER A 149 0.04 -18.90 1.82
CA SER A 149 1.44 -19.31 1.97
C SER A 149 2.20 -19.08 0.66
N GLY A 150 3.38 -18.44 0.72
CA GLY A 150 4.21 -18.10 -0.43
C GLY A 150 3.85 -16.77 -1.11
N ILE A 151 2.87 -16.02 -0.59
CA ILE A 151 2.50 -14.71 -1.15
C ILE A 151 3.64 -13.71 -1.03
N GLU A 152 4.46 -13.82 0.00
CA GLU A 152 5.65 -13.00 0.23
C GLU A 152 6.65 -13.12 -0.92
N GLU A 153 6.88 -14.33 -1.44
CA GLU A 153 7.76 -14.54 -2.60
C GLU A 153 7.23 -13.82 -3.84
N MET A 154 5.92 -13.91 -4.08
CA MET A 154 5.26 -13.21 -5.19
C MET A 154 5.38 -11.69 -5.03
N ILE A 155 5.17 -11.16 -3.83
CA ILE A 155 5.28 -9.73 -3.52
C ILE A 155 6.71 -9.26 -3.77
N CYS A 156 7.72 -9.97 -3.23
CA CYS A 156 9.13 -9.64 -3.43
C CYS A 156 9.54 -9.69 -4.90
N GLN A 157 9.13 -10.75 -5.61
CA GLN A 157 9.40 -10.88 -7.05
C GLN A 157 8.80 -9.70 -7.83
N LYS A 158 7.56 -9.32 -7.53
CA LYS A 158 6.89 -8.18 -8.20
C LYS A 158 7.54 -6.83 -7.88
N ALA A 159 7.99 -6.63 -6.66
CA ALA A 159 8.71 -5.42 -6.29
C ALA A 159 10.06 -5.31 -7.04
N VAL A 160 10.79 -6.42 -7.18
CA VAL A 160 12.03 -6.48 -7.96
C VAL A 160 11.77 -6.32 -9.46
N GLU A 161 10.71 -6.92 -10.01
CA GLU A 161 10.31 -6.68 -11.40
C GLU A 161 10.00 -5.20 -11.66
N CYS A 162 9.34 -4.53 -10.71
CA CYS A 162 9.09 -3.10 -10.76
C CYS A 162 10.39 -2.31 -10.81
N LEU A 163 11.33 -2.60 -9.90
CA LEU A 163 12.66 -1.98 -9.86
C LEU A 163 13.42 -2.17 -11.18
N ASN A 164 13.44 -3.37 -11.74
CA ASN A 164 14.14 -3.67 -12.99
C ASN A 164 13.58 -2.93 -14.22
N LYS A 165 12.34 -2.46 -14.16
CA LYS A 165 11.76 -1.60 -15.22
C LYS A 165 12.25 -0.16 -15.12
N ILE A 166 12.63 0.30 -13.93
CA ILE A 166 13.16 1.64 -13.69
C ILE A 166 14.60 1.75 -14.18
N LEU A 167 15.36 0.65 -14.04
CA LEU A 167 16.79 0.59 -14.35
C LEU A 167 17.10 0.36 -15.84
N LYS A 168 16.07 0.18 -16.69
CA LYS A 168 16.20 0.02 -18.14
C LYS A 168 15.95 1.31 -18.89
#